data_8864cc071031aab1d81d28d214a9365c
#
_entry.id   8864cc071031aab1d81d28d214a9365c
#
_cell.length_a   1.000
_cell.length_b   1.000
_cell.length_c   1.000
_cell.angle_alpha   90.00
_cell.angle_beta   90.00
_cell.angle_gamma   90.00
#
_symmetry.space_group_name_H-M   'P 1'
#
loop_
_entity.id
_entity.type
_entity.pdbx_description
1 polymer ?
#
loop_
_entity_poly.entity_id
_entity_poly.type
_entity_poly.pdbx_seq_one_letter_code
_entity_poly.pdbx_strand_id
1 'polypeptide(L)'
;MAKKPKQINACHNEIEKKVISLQIYFSQHLIYIIMKKITIAIDGHSSCGKSTMAKDLAKRIGYVYVDTGAMYRSVTLFALRNNLFNEDDSVKTEKLQQRMNDIKISFKFNAETGKPDTYLNDELVEKEIRGMEVSNHVSAIAAIGFVREAMVEQQQRMGTEGGIVMDGRDIGTVVFPNAELKIFVTASAEVRAQRRYDELKGKGMEADYEEILKNVQERDYLDSHREVSPLRQADDALLLDNSEMTIPEQNEWLYQRFEEAIR
;
A
#
# COMPACT_ATOMS: atom_id res chain seq x y z
N MET A 1 -8.92 66.73 -15.02
CA MET A 1 -7.81 65.92 -15.52
C MET A 1 -8.33 64.49 -15.72
N ALA A 2 -8.56 64.07 -16.97
CA ALA A 2 -9.08 62.77 -17.31
C ALA A 2 -7.94 61.70 -17.22
N LYS A 3 -8.17 60.62 -16.46
CA LYS A 3 -7.22 59.50 -16.40
C LYS A 3 -7.04 58.83 -17.78
N LYS A 4 -5.78 58.61 -18.15
CA LYS A 4 -5.36 58.14 -19.47
C LYS A 4 -5.98 56.78 -19.80
N PRO A 5 -6.52 56.57 -21.01
CA PRO A 5 -7.23 55.30 -21.42
C PRO A 5 -6.33 54.04 -21.35
N LYS A 6 -5.01 54.15 -21.34
CA LYS A 6 -4.08 53.01 -21.21
C LYS A 6 -4.08 52.32 -19.85
N GLN A 7 -4.43 53.03 -18.75
CA GLN A 7 -4.50 52.42 -17.41
C GLN A 7 -5.79 51.63 -17.19
N ILE A 8 -6.88 51.98 -17.84
CA ILE A 8 -8.17 51.27 -17.75
C ILE A 8 -8.09 49.95 -18.48
N ASN A 9 -7.45 49.89 -19.66
CA ASN A 9 -7.27 48.65 -20.43
C ASN A 9 -6.33 47.64 -19.74
N ALA A 10 -5.28 48.13 -19.04
CA ALA A 10 -4.40 47.24 -18.28
C ALA A 10 -5.10 46.58 -17.07
N CYS A 11 -5.93 47.34 -16.37
CA CYS A 11 -6.70 46.83 -15.24
C CYS A 11 -7.79 45.85 -15.71
N HIS A 12 -8.41 46.08 -16.85
CA HIS A 12 -9.43 45.19 -17.43
C HIS A 12 -8.80 43.84 -17.84
N ASN A 13 -7.64 43.84 -18.50
CA ASN A 13 -6.91 42.64 -18.86
C ASN A 13 -6.42 41.83 -17.65
N GLU A 14 -6.06 42.45 -16.52
CA GLU A 14 -5.69 41.74 -15.29
C GLU A 14 -6.90 41.09 -14.62
N ILE A 15 -8.05 41.77 -14.63
CA ILE A 15 -9.30 41.22 -14.09
C ILE A 15 -9.76 40.02 -14.95
N GLU A 16 -9.74 40.13 -16.28
CA GLU A 16 -10.09 39.03 -17.17
C GLU A 16 -9.18 37.79 -16.95
N LYS A 17 -7.86 37.98 -16.83
CA LYS A 17 -6.92 36.89 -16.54
C LYS A 17 -7.20 36.23 -15.19
N LYS A 18 -7.54 37.00 -14.16
CA LYS A 18 -7.92 36.46 -12.85
C LYS A 18 -9.27 35.70 -12.89
N VAL A 19 -10.25 36.20 -13.64
CA VAL A 19 -11.54 35.52 -13.82
C VAL A 19 -11.35 34.21 -14.57
N ILE A 20 -10.56 34.19 -15.64
CA ILE A 20 -10.25 32.96 -16.41
C ILE A 20 -9.50 31.96 -15.52
N SER A 21 -8.51 32.41 -14.74
CA SER A 21 -7.76 31.51 -13.84
C SER A 21 -8.65 30.94 -12.72
N LEU A 22 -9.59 31.71 -12.20
CA LEU A 22 -10.59 31.25 -11.23
C LEU A 22 -11.58 30.25 -11.86
N GLN A 23 -12.05 30.51 -13.07
CA GLN A 23 -12.94 29.59 -13.81
C GLN A 23 -12.24 28.25 -14.10
N ILE A 24 -10.96 28.27 -14.49
CA ILE A 24 -10.15 27.07 -14.70
C ILE A 24 -9.96 26.33 -13.36
N TYR A 25 -9.65 27.04 -12.28
CA TYR A 25 -9.52 26.46 -10.95
C TYR A 25 -10.83 25.84 -10.44
N PHE A 26 -11.95 26.56 -10.59
CA PHE A 26 -13.27 26.05 -10.20
C PHE A 26 -13.72 24.88 -11.08
N SER A 27 -13.46 24.90 -12.39
CA SER A 27 -13.81 23.78 -13.28
C SER A 27 -12.95 22.55 -12.98
N GLN A 28 -11.65 22.71 -12.73
CA GLN A 28 -10.78 21.61 -12.30
C GLN A 28 -11.19 21.05 -10.92
N HIS A 29 -11.59 21.91 -9.99
CA HIS A 29 -12.07 21.50 -8.68
C HIS A 29 -13.44 20.82 -8.74
N LEU A 30 -14.33 21.29 -9.60
CA LEU A 30 -15.65 20.69 -9.83
C LEU A 30 -15.55 19.32 -10.53
N ILE A 31 -14.62 19.18 -11.48
CA ILE A 31 -14.28 17.91 -12.12
C ILE A 31 -13.71 16.94 -11.07
N TYR A 32 -12.84 17.40 -10.17
CA TYR A 32 -12.31 16.60 -9.07
C TYR A 32 -13.40 16.11 -8.09
N ILE A 33 -14.42 16.93 -7.82
CA ILE A 33 -15.56 16.59 -6.94
C ILE A 33 -16.53 15.61 -7.61
N ILE A 34 -16.62 15.62 -8.94
CA ILE A 34 -17.56 14.79 -9.73
C ILE A 34 -16.90 13.44 -10.11
N MET A 35 -15.58 13.32 -10.05
CA MET A 35 -14.89 12.05 -10.37
C MET A 35 -15.27 10.98 -9.34
N LYS A 36 -15.93 9.93 -9.84
CA LYS A 36 -16.20 8.71 -9.06
C LYS A 36 -14.89 8.22 -8.43
N LYS A 37 -14.83 8.25 -7.10
CA LYS A 37 -13.72 7.66 -6.39
C LYS A 37 -13.72 6.15 -6.60
N ILE A 38 -12.63 5.61 -7.11
CA ILE A 38 -12.47 4.17 -7.36
C ILE A 38 -11.65 3.52 -6.26
N THR A 39 -11.72 2.20 -6.20
CA THR A 39 -10.86 1.35 -5.39
C THR A 39 -9.74 0.79 -6.25
N ILE A 40 -8.50 0.91 -5.79
CA ILE A 40 -7.32 0.43 -6.49
C ILE A 40 -6.67 -0.68 -5.66
N ALA A 41 -6.64 -1.89 -6.22
CA ALA A 41 -6.04 -3.08 -5.62
C ALA A 41 -4.68 -3.37 -6.27
N ILE A 42 -3.62 -3.46 -5.45
CA ILE A 42 -2.26 -3.75 -5.93
C ILE A 42 -1.74 -5.00 -5.23
N ASP A 43 -1.75 -6.13 -5.92
CA ASP A 43 -1.28 -7.40 -5.40
C ASP A 43 0.08 -7.80 -5.98
N GLY A 44 0.73 -8.78 -5.36
CA GLY A 44 1.99 -9.35 -5.84
C GLY A 44 2.95 -9.73 -4.71
N HIS A 45 4.09 -10.26 -5.06
CA HIS A 45 5.09 -10.81 -4.14
C HIS A 45 5.72 -9.78 -3.19
N SER A 46 6.41 -10.25 -2.15
CA SER A 46 7.16 -9.35 -1.24
C SER A 46 8.30 -8.65 -1.97
N SER A 47 8.66 -7.46 -1.50
CA SER A 47 9.80 -6.66 -2.01
C SER A 47 9.77 -6.31 -3.51
N CYS A 48 8.63 -6.47 -4.22
CA CYS A 48 8.48 -6.05 -5.62
C CYS A 48 8.14 -4.55 -5.79
N GLY A 49 8.17 -3.74 -4.72
CA GLY A 49 7.98 -2.29 -4.80
C GLY A 49 6.51 -1.81 -4.72
N LYS A 50 5.53 -2.70 -4.54
CA LYS A 50 4.10 -2.35 -4.46
C LYS A 50 3.79 -1.17 -3.55
N SER A 51 4.28 -1.24 -2.31
CA SER A 51 3.98 -0.22 -1.29
C SER A 51 4.55 1.16 -1.67
N THR A 52 5.67 1.21 -2.38
CA THR A 52 6.25 2.48 -2.87
C THR A 52 5.34 3.08 -3.93
N MET A 53 5.04 2.32 -4.99
CA MET A 53 4.21 2.82 -6.08
C MET A 53 2.77 3.12 -5.65
N ALA A 54 2.20 2.31 -4.74
CA ALA A 54 0.86 2.55 -4.17
C ALA A 54 0.79 3.85 -3.38
N LYS A 55 1.81 4.14 -2.55
CA LYS A 55 1.93 5.40 -1.81
C LYS A 55 2.06 6.60 -2.73
N ASP A 56 2.93 6.49 -3.73
CA ASP A 56 3.19 7.57 -4.67
C ASP A 56 1.95 7.88 -5.51
N LEU A 57 1.25 6.83 -5.98
CA LEU A 57 -0.03 7.01 -6.67
C LEU A 57 -1.06 7.66 -5.76
N ALA A 58 -1.31 7.11 -4.57
CA ALA A 58 -2.30 7.64 -3.63
C ALA A 58 -2.06 9.12 -3.31
N LYS A 59 -0.79 9.50 -3.08
CA LYS A 59 -0.39 10.89 -2.88
C LYS A 59 -0.69 11.77 -4.11
N ARG A 60 -0.38 11.28 -5.33
CA ARG A 60 -0.57 12.01 -6.59
C ARG A 60 -2.05 12.28 -6.89
N ILE A 61 -2.94 11.33 -6.56
CA ILE A 61 -4.37 11.40 -6.87
C ILE A 61 -5.25 11.79 -5.66
N GLY A 62 -4.64 12.03 -4.49
CA GLY A 62 -5.37 12.43 -3.28
C GLY A 62 -6.21 11.32 -2.64
N TYR A 63 -5.82 10.05 -2.83
CA TYR A 63 -6.47 8.87 -2.25
C TYR A 63 -5.81 8.44 -0.94
N VAL A 64 -6.54 7.65 -0.16
CA VAL A 64 -6.01 7.04 1.07
C VAL A 64 -5.20 5.80 0.70
N TYR A 65 -3.97 5.71 1.21
CA TYR A 65 -3.14 4.51 1.07
C TYR A 65 -3.26 3.61 2.30
N VAL A 66 -3.41 2.31 2.09
CA VAL A 66 -3.42 1.29 3.15
C VAL A 66 -2.43 0.17 2.84
N ASP A 67 -1.48 -0.04 3.77
CA ASP A 67 -0.50 -1.14 3.76
C ASP A 67 -1.07 -2.34 4.53
N THR A 68 -1.64 -3.31 3.82
CA THR A 68 -2.18 -4.51 4.50
C THR A 68 -1.08 -5.39 5.07
N GLY A 69 0.11 -5.38 4.46
CA GLY A 69 1.27 -6.07 5.00
C GLY A 69 1.66 -5.57 6.40
N ALA A 70 1.50 -4.27 6.68
CA ALA A 70 1.71 -3.71 8.01
C ALA A 70 0.69 -4.27 9.02
N MET A 71 -0.56 -4.54 8.61
CA MET A 71 -1.57 -5.14 9.48
C MET A 71 -1.16 -6.55 9.93
N TYR A 72 -0.83 -7.43 8.98
CA TYR A 72 -0.36 -8.80 9.33
C TYR A 72 0.94 -8.78 10.13
N ARG A 73 1.85 -7.87 9.84
CA ARG A 73 3.08 -7.69 10.62
C ARG A 73 2.81 -7.22 12.06
N SER A 74 1.79 -6.40 12.27
CA SER A 74 1.37 -5.97 13.60
C SER A 74 0.81 -7.14 14.42
N VAL A 75 0.00 -8.02 13.79
CA VAL A 75 -0.46 -9.27 14.44
C VAL A 75 0.74 -10.17 14.78
N THR A 76 1.71 -10.27 13.86
CA THR A 76 2.95 -11.04 14.08
C THR A 76 3.74 -10.49 15.25
N LEU A 77 3.94 -9.18 15.31
CA LEU A 77 4.64 -8.52 16.41
C LEU A 77 3.93 -8.76 17.75
N PHE A 78 2.59 -8.64 17.76
CA PHE A 78 1.82 -8.99 18.95
C PHE A 78 2.05 -10.44 19.38
N ALA A 79 2.05 -11.38 18.45
CA ALA A 79 2.28 -12.80 18.74
C ALA A 79 3.68 -13.05 19.28
N LEU A 80 4.74 -12.42 18.71
CA LEU A 80 6.12 -12.51 19.19
C LEU A 80 6.24 -11.95 20.63
N ARG A 81 5.75 -10.74 20.88
CA ARG A 81 5.80 -10.08 22.19
C ARG A 81 5.05 -10.85 23.29
N ASN A 82 4.09 -11.68 22.92
CA ASN A 82 3.28 -12.46 23.85
C ASN A 82 3.66 -13.95 23.89
N ASN A 83 4.81 -14.35 23.32
CA ASN A 83 5.29 -15.73 23.28
C ASN A 83 4.25 -16.72 22.69
N LEU A 84 3.58 -16.30 21.59
CA LEU A 84 2.57 -17.10 20.89
C LEU A 84 3.15 -17.96 19.75
N PHE A 85 4.47 -18.12 19.71
CA PHE A 85 5.17 -19.11 18.88
C PHE A 85 5.71 -20.24 19.74
N ASN A 86 5.80 -21.43 19.19
CA ASN A 86 6.46 -22.59 19.76
C ASN A 86 7.97 -22.52 19.46
N GLU A 87 8.75 -23.46 20.02
CA GLU A 87 10.20 -23.56 19.76
C GLU A 87 10.52 -23.92 18.30
N ASP A 88 9.59 -24.50 17.57
CA ASP A 88 9.68 -24.83 16.13
C ASP A 88 9.11 -23.75 15.23
N ASP A 89 8.93 -22.52 15.72
CA ASP A 89 8.34 -21.37 15.03
C ASP A 89 6.87 -21.56 14.59
N SER A 90 6.21 -22.64 14.95
CA SER A 90 4.78 -22.79 14.70
C SER A 90 3.95 -21.90 15.64
N VAL A 91 2.80 -21.43 15.15
CA VAL A 91 1.94 -20.51 15.91
C VAL A 91 1.07 -21.26 16.90
N LYS A 92 1.00 -20.79 18.16
CA LYS A 92 0.04 -21.23 19.17
C LYS A 92 -1.36 -20.71 18.83
N THR A 93 -1.97 -21.33 17.82
CA THR A 93 -3.17 -20.84 17.11
C THR A 93 -4.34 -20.56 18.04
N GLU A 94 -4.66 -21.50 18.95
CA GLU A 94 -5.77 -21.36 19.90
C GLU A 94 -5.56 -20.17 20.85
N LYS A 95 -4.33 -19.97 21.33
CA LYS A 95 -3.99 -18.83 22.19
C LYS A 95 -4.07 -17.51 21.45
N LEU A 96 -3.61 -17.48 20.19
CA LEU A 96 -3.74 -16.29 19.36
C LEU A 96 -5.21 -15.96 19.10
N GLN A 97 -6.05 -16.97 18.80
CA GLN A 97 -7.46 -16.77 18.54
C GLN A 97 -8.19 -16.14 19.74
N GLN A 98 -7.92 -16.62 20.96
CA GLN A 98 -8.48 -16.05 22.19
C GLN A 98 -8.09 -14.58 22.41
N ARG A 99 -6.97 -14.16 21.83
CA ARG A 99 -6.39 -12.83 22.03
C ARG A 99 -6.57 -11.88 20.85
N MET A 100 -7.27 -12.29 19.78
CA MET A 100 -7.48 -11.42 18.62
C MET A 100 -8.16 -10.10 18.97
N ASN A 101 -9.06 -10.10 19.96
CA ASN A 101 -9.73 -8.88 20.43
C ASN A 101 -8.80 -7.90 21.17
N ASP A 102 -7.63 -8.36 21.60
CA ASP A 102 -6.62 -7.50 22.24
C ASP A 102 -5.79 -6.73 21.19
N ILE A 103 -5.98 -7.02 19.89
CA ILE A 103 -5.17 -6.47 18.81
C ILE A 103 -5.93 -5.33 18.14
N LYS A 104 -5.49 -4.09 18.38
CA LYS A 104 -6.01 -2.90 17.72
C LYS A 104 -4.93 -2.30 16.82
N ILE A 105 -5.19 -2.29 15.51
CA ILE A 105 -4.28 -1.73 14.51
C ILE A 105 -4.87 -0.43 14.00
N SER A 106 -4.06 0.62 13.98
CA SER A 106 -4.44 1.91 13.43
C SER A 106 -3.29 2.55 12.65
N PHE A 107 -3.65 3.45 11.75
CA PHE A 107 -2.70 4.22 10.96
C PHE A 107 -2.91 5.69 11.27
N LYS A 108 -1.81 6.42 11.55
CA LYS A 108 -1.85 7.86 11.79
C LYS A 108 -0.89 8.55 10.84
N PHE A 109 -1.36 9.60 10.16
CA PHE A 109 -0.51 10.36 9.24
C PHE A 109 0.61 11.06 10.01
N ASN A 110 1.85 10.83 9.56
CA ASN A 110 3.04 11.48 10.09
C ASN A 110 3.42 12.64 9.16
N ALA A 111 3.28 13.88 9.66
CA ALA A 111 3.54 15.08 8.88
C ALA A 111 5.03 15.26 8.53
N GLU A 112 5.95 14.72 9.33
CA GLU A 112 7.39 14.81 9.10
C GLU A 112 7.83 13.93 7.94
N THR A 113 7.30 12.69 7.88
CA THR A 113 7.64 11.72 6.83
C THR A 113 6.72 11.80 5.61
N GLY A 114 5.56 12.46 5.76
CA GLY A 114 4.51 12.51 4.74
C GLY A 114 3.86 11.13 4.47
N LYS A 115 3.94 10.20 5.43
CA LYS A 115 3.47 8.80 5.30
C LYS A 115 2.64 8.40 6.51
N PRO A 116 1.73 7.43 6.40
CA PRO A 116 1.09 6.85 7.58
C PRO A 116 2.08 6.00 8.37
N ASP A 117 2.09 6.18 9.68
CA ASP A 117 2.76 5.30 10.64
C ASP A 117 1.77 4.29 11.21
N THR A 118 2.25 3.07 11.45
CA THR A 118 1.46 1.96 11.99
C THR A 118 1.53 1.93 13.51
N TYR A 119 0.36 1.80 14.14
CA TYR A 119 0.21 1.68 15.58
C TYR A 119 -0.44 0.34 15.94
N LEU A 120 0.11 -0.32 16.95
CA LEU A 120 -0.44 -1.51 17.60
C LEU A 120 -0.81 -1.15 19.04
N ASN A 121 -2.09 -1.25 19.41
CA ASN A 121 -2.58 -0.89 20.74
C ASN A 121 -2.12 0.51 21.18
N ASP A 122 -2.22 1.49 20.27
CA ASP A 122 -1.79 2.88 20.43
C ASP A 122 -0.27 3.10 20.55
N GLU A 123 0.56 2.07 20.46
CA GLU A 123 2.02 2.15 20.39
C GLU A 123 2.49 2.25 18.95
N LEU A 124 3.43 3.17 18.67
CA LEU A 124 4.06 3.32 17.35
C LEU A 124 5.00 2.14 17.09
N VAL A 125 4.68 1.30 16.11
CA VAL A 125 5.44 0.08 15.78
C VAL A 125 6.01 0.05 14.36
N GLU A 126 5.90 1.14 13.60
CA GLU A 126 6.28 1.20 12.17
C GLU A 126 7.69 0.66 11.89
N LYS A 127 8.66 0.99 12.74
CA LYS A 127 10.04 0.51 12.59
C LYS A 127 10.18 -0.97 12.93
N GLU A 128 9.58 -1.40 14.03
CA GLU A 128 9.71 -2.76 14.57
C GLU A 128 9.06 -3.81 13.66
N ILE A 129 7.88 -3.52 13.12
CA ILE A 129 7.20 -4.42 12.19
C ILE A 129 7.95 -4.63 10.85
N ARG A 130 8.98 -3.82 10.56
CA ARG A 130 9.82 -3.97 9.35
C ARG A 130 11.09 -4.79 9.59
N GLY A 131 11.36 -5.19 10.83
CA GLY A 131 12.51 -6.02 11.20
C GLY A 131 12.49 -7.43 10.58
N MET A 132 13.65 -8.10 10.62
CA MET A 132 13.79 -9.47 10.07
C MET A 132 12.97 -10.48 10.88
N GLU A 133 12.97 -10.37 12.21
CA GLU A 133 12.20 -11.27 13.07
C GLU A 133 10.72 -11.34 12.69
N VAL A 134 10.07 -10.16 12.55
CA VAL A 134 8.69 -10.10 12.06
C VAL A 134 8.57 -10.60 10.62
N SER A 135 9.57 -10.32 9.77
CA SER A 135 9.57 -10.77 8.36
C SER A 135 9.63 -12.29 8.23
N ASN A 136 10.36 -12.98 9.11
CA ASN A 136 10.49 -14.43 9.09
C ASN A 136 9.19 -15.13 9.52
N HIS A 137 8.41 -14.53 10.42
CA HIS A 137 7.21 -15.13 11.00
C HIS A 137 5.88 -14.69 10.34
N VAL A 138 5.86 -13.59 9.58
CA VAL A 138 4.61 -12.99 9.08
C VAL A 138 3.81 -13.90 8.16
N SER A 139 4.45 -14.77 7.37
CA SER A 139 3.75 -15.68 6.47
C SER A 139 2.98 -16.78 7.23
N ALA A 140 3.54 -17.27 8.35
CA ALA A 140 2.85 -18.21 9.24
C ALA A 140 1.58 -17.60 9.83
N ILE A 141 1.63 -16.37 10.33
CA ILE A 141 0.45 -15.63 10.82
C ILE A 141 -0.55 -15.37 9.70
N ALA A 142 -0.07 -14.94 8.52
CA ALA A 142 -0.92 -14.61 7.38
C ALA A 142 -1.59 -15.85 6.72
N ALA A 143 -1.16 -17.05 7.03
CA ALA A 143 -1.81 -18.29 6.59
C ALA A 143 -3.01 -18.69 7.45
N ILE A 144 -3.17 -18.14 8.67
CA ILE A 144 -4.21 -18.52 9.62
C ILE A 144 -5.57 -17.94 9.23
N GLY A 145 -6.58 -18.79 9.02
CA GLY A 145 -7.90 -18.41 8.50
C GLY A 145 -8.58 -17.31 9.31
N PHE A 146 -8.73 -17.46 10.64
CA PHE A 146 -9.41 -16.46 11.48
C PHE A 146 -8.67 -15.10 11.53
N VAL A 147 -7.32 -15.11 11.41
CA VAL A 147 -6.55 -13.86 11.31
C VAL A 147 -6.88 -13.17 9.99
N ARG A 148 -6.95 -13.94 8.90
CA ARG A 148 -7.32 -13.40 7.59
C ARG A 148 -8.72 -12.80 7.59
N GLU A 149 -9.70 -13.54 8.13
CA GLU A 149 -11.09 -13.07 8.24
C GLU A 149 -11.16 -11.71 8.96
N ALA A 150 -10.52 -11.61 10.13
CA ALA A 150 -10.48 -10.35 10.89
C ALA A 150 -9.79 -9.21 10.13
N MET A 151 -8.70 -9.49 9.40
CA MET A 151 -7.99 -8.47 8.63
C MET A 151 -8.78 -8.05 7.39
N VAL A 152 -9.36 -8.99 6.65
CA VAL A 152 -10.20 -8.73 5.47
C VAL A 152 -11.40 -7.86 5.84
N GLU A 153 -12.11 -8.19 6.93
CA GLU A 153 -13.23 -7.38 7.41
C GLU A 153 -12.81 -5.93 7.71
N GLN A 154 -11.67 -5.76 8.39
CA GLN A 154 -11.15 -4.42 8.68
C GLN A 154 -10.75 -3.66 7.40
N GLN A 155 -10.11 -4.34 6.44
CA GLN A 155 -9.71 -3.77 5.15
C GLN A 155 -10.93 -3.34 4.32
N GLN A 156 -11.97 -4.18 4.25
CA GLN A 156 -13.21 -3.87 3.54
C GLN A 156 -13.91 -2.65 4.12
N ARG A 157 -13.94 -2.51 5.45
CA ARG A 157 -14.49 -1.31 6.11
C ARG A 157 -13.75 -0.04 5.74
N MET A 158 -12.41 -0.10 5.55
CA MET A 158 -11.61 1.05 5.15
C MET A 158 -11.91 1.51 3.72
N GLY A 159 -12.36 0.64 2.84
CA GLY A 159 -12.60 0.93 1.43
C GLY A 159 -14.06 1.21 1.04
N THR A 160 -14.99 1.28 2.00
CA THR A 160 -16.44 1.42 1.73
C THR A 160 -16.81 2.66 0.91
N GLU A 161 -16.05 3.74 1.01
CA GLU A 161 -16.31 5.00 0.32
C GLU A 161 -15.52 5.17 -0.99
N GLY A 162 -14.71 4.17 -1.37
CA GLY A 162 -13.75 4.31 -2.46
C GLY A 162 -12.66 5.35 -2.16
N GLY A 163 -11.91 5.77 -3.17
CA GLY A 163 -10.79 6.71 -2.98
C GLY A 163 -9.64 6.11 -2.19
N ILE A 164 -9.41 4.81 -2.38
CA ILE A 164 -8.40 4.03 -1.65
C ILE A 164 -7.44 3.34 -2.62
N VAL A 165 -6.17 3.31 -2.24
CA VAL A 165 -5.14 2.46 -2.85
C VAL A 165 -4.66 1.49 -1.78
N MET A 166 -4.87 0.21 -2.01
CA MET A 166 -4.53 -0.83 -1.05
C MET A 166 -3.57 -1.83 -1.68
N ASP A 167 -2.46 -2.14 -1.01
CA ASP A 167 -1.53 -3.15 -1.47
C ASP A 167 -1.48 -4.37 -0.56
N GLY A 168 -1.34 -5.54 -1.19
CA GLY A 168 -1.36 -6.81 -0.45
C GLY A 168 -0.99 -8.03 -1.29
N ARG A 169 -1.74 -9.13 -1.07
CA ARG A 169 -1.57 -10.43 -1.75
C ARG A 169 -2.85 -10.93 -2.40
N ASP A 170 -3.98 -10.44 -1.93
CA ASP A 170 -5.31 -10.91 -2.28
C ASP A 170 -6.34 -9.78 -2.28
N ILE A 171 -5.87 -8.56 -2.47
CA ILE A 171 -6.75 -7.38 -2.45
C ILE A 171 -7.76 -7.46 -3.59
N GLY A 172 -7.28 -7.70 -4.81
CA GLY A 172 -8.13 -7.80 -6.00
C GLY A 172 -8.89 -9.12 -6.14
N THR A 173 -8.54 -10.14 -5.35
CA THR A 173 -9.20 -11.46 -5.42
C THR A 173 -10.18 -11.71 -4.28
N VAL A 174 -9.95 -11.13 -3.09
CA VAL A 174 -10.73 -11.41 -1.86
C VAL A 174 -11.24 -10.14 -1.20
N VAL A 175 -10.38 -9.16 -0.95
CA VAL A 175 -10.76 -7.94 -0.21
C VAL A 175 -11.71 -7.08 -1.05
N PHE A 176 -11.29 -6.74 -2.27
CA PHE A 176 -12.06 -5.94 -3.23
C PHE A 176 -12.14 -6.63 -4.59
N PRO A 177 -12.90 -7.73 -4.70
CA PRO A 177 -13.03 -8.47 -5.97
C PRO A 177 -13.66 -7.65 -7.10
N ASN A 178 -14.32 -6.55 -6.74
CA ASN A 178 -14.94 -5.60 -7.68
C ASN A 178 -14.17 -4.26 -7.76
N ALA A 179 -12.90 -4.21 -7.34
CA ALA A 179 -12.07 -3.01 -7.50
C ALA A 179 -11.99 -2.61 -8.98
N GLU A 180 -12.16 -1.32 -9.27
CA GLU A 180 -12.18 -0.79 -10.63
C GLU A 180 -10.80 -0.85 -11.30
N LEU A 181 -9.72 -0.82 -10.52
CA LEU A 181 -8.36 -1.01 -11.02
C LEU A 181 -7.63 -2.06 -10.18
N LYS A 182 -7.21 -3.13 -10.84
CA LYS A 182 -6.42 -4.21 -10.22
C LYS A 182 -5.09 -4.35 -10.93
N ILE A 183 -4.02 -4.34 -10.15
CA ILE A 183 -2.65 -4.49 -10.64
C ILE A 183 -2.03 -5.69 -9.92
N PHE A 184 -1.39 -6.58 -10.68
CA PHE A 184 -0.54 -7.63 -10.14
C PHE A 184 0.91 -7.31 -10.46
N VAL A 185 1.70 -7.02 -9.42
CA VAL A 185 3.11 -6.60 -9.57
C VAL A 185 4.02 -7.79 -9.33
N THR A 186 4.93 -8.02 -10.24
CA THR A 186 5.96 -9.05 -10.13
C THR A 186 7.36 -8.47 -10.39
N ALA A 187 8.38 -9.18 -9.92
CA ALA A 187 9.78 -9.03 -10.27
C ALA A 187 10.49 -10.36 -9.93
N SER A 188 11.66 -10.64 -10.50
CA SER A 188 12.42 -11.86 -10.18
C SER A 188 12.80 -11.88 -8.68
N ALA A 189 13.00 -13.08 -8.13
CA ALA A 189 13.36 -13.24 -6.71
C ALA A 189 14.68 -12.53 -6.40
N GLU A 190 15.64 -12.59 -7.33
CA GLU A 190 16.96 -11.98 -7.21
C GLU A 190 16.87 -10.46 -7.17
N VAL A 191 16.09 -9.84 -8.06
CA VAL A 191 15.85 -8.39 -8.07
C VAL A 191 15.18 -7.94 -6.77
N ARG A 192 14.21 -8.70 -6.26
CA ARG A 192 13.52 -8.41 -5.00
C ARG A 192 14.42 -8.57 -3.78
N ALA A 193 15.28 -9.59 -3.79
CA ALA A 193 16.28 -9.79 -2.74
C ALA A 193 17.31 -8.66 -2.73
N GLN A 194 17.80 -8.22 -3.92
CA GLN A 194 18.71 -7.10 -4.03
C GLN A 194 18.09 -5.79 -3.52
N ARG A 195 16.85 -5.48 -3.93
CA ARG A 195 16.12 -4.30 -3.42
C ARG A 195 15.99 -4.32 -1.89
N ARG A 196 15.72 -5.49 -1.30
CA ARG A 196 15.62 -5.63 0.16
C ARG A 196 16.95 -5.50 0.85
N TYR A 197 18.00 -6.06 0.28
CA TYR A 197 19.37 -5.92 0.77
C TYR A 197 19.79 -4.46 0.81
N ASP A 198 19.59 -3.73 -0.28
CA ASP A 198 19.93 -2.30 -0.40
C ASP A 198 19.12 -1.45 0.60
N GLU A 199 17.83 -1.76 0.78
CA GLU A 199 16.96 -1.10 1.76
C GLU A 199 17.49 -1.26 3.19
N LEU A 200 17.87 -2.48 3.59
CA LEU A 200 18.40 -2.76 4.93
C LEU A 200 19.75 -2.07 5.16
N LYS A 201 20.65 -2.16 4.18
CA LYS A 201 21.96 -1.48 4.23
C LYS A 201 21.81 0.04 4.28
N GLY A 202 20.88 0.61 3.52
CA GLY A 202 20.58 2.04 3.56
C GLY A 202 20.04 2.53 4.90
N LYS A 203 19.43 1.63 5.69
CA LYS A 203 18.98 1.88 7.06
C LYS A 203 20.06 1.62 8.14
N GLY A 204 21.28 1.24 7.74
CA GLY A 204 22.37 0.91 8.64
C GLY A 204 22.17 -0.43 9.38
N MET A 205 21.32 -1.32 8.86
CA MET A 205 21.09 -2.66 9.42
C MET A 205 22.05 -3.67 8.80
N GLU A 206 22.43 -4.68 9.58
CA GLU A 206 23.12 -5.84 9.03
C GLU A 206 22.19 -6.59 8.07
N ALA A 207 22.75 -7.04 6.95
CA ALA A 207 22.00 -7.76 5.92
C ALA A 207 22.92 -8.76 5.21
N ASP A 208 22.45 -9.97 5.05
CA ASP A 208 23.04 -11.01 4.23
C ASP A 208 22.14 -11.27 3.01
N TYR A 209 22.72 -11.23 1.81
CA TYR A 209 21.97 -11.36 0.58
C TYR A 209 21.37 -12.77 0.40
N GLU A 210 22.13 -13.83 0.73
CA GLU A 210 21.68 -15.22 0.58
C GLU A 210 20.54 -15.54 1.54
N GLU A 211 20.62 -15.05 2.79
CA GLU A 211 19.53 -15.18 3.75
C GLU A 211 18.27 -14.45 3.27
N ILE A 212 18.42 -13.25 2.72
CA ILE A 212 17.31 -12.46 2.18
C ILE A 212 16.70 -13.16 0.96
N LEU A 213 17.50 -13.68 0.03
CA LEU A 213 17.02 -14.38 -1.15
C LEU A 213 16.23 -15.65 -0.75
N LYS A 214 16.77 -16.43 0.18
CA LYS A 214 16.09 -17.59 0.74
C LYS A 214 14.74 -17.20 1.36
N ASN A 215 14.72 -16.16 2.21
CA ASN A 215 13.47 -15.65 2.82
C ASN A 215 12.46 -15.19 1.77
N VAL A 216 12.89 -14.52 0.70
CA VAL A 216 12.01 -14.10 -0.40
C VAL A 216 11.37 -15.31 -1.07
N GLN A 217 12.17 -16.34 -1.40
CA GLN A 217 11.68 -17.56 -2.07
C GLN A 217 10.73 -18.37 -1.17
N GLU A 218 11.06 -18.55 0.09
CA GLU A 218 10.22 -19.24 1.08
C GLU A 218 8.86 -18.53 1.25
N ARG A 219 8.87 -17.21 1.33
CA ARG A 219 7.65 -16.42 1.42
C ARG A 219 6.80 -16.49 0.16
N ASP A 220 7.41 -16.48 -1.01
CA ASP A 220 6.68 -16.65 -2.27
C ASP A 220 5.98 -18.00 -2.32
N TYR A 221 6.66 -19.05 -1.87
CA TYR A 221 6.07 -20.38 -1.78
C TYR A 221 4.89 -20.40 -0.80
N LEU A 222 5.09 -19.90 0.42
CA LEU A 222 4.04 -19.86 1.44
C LEU A 222 2.85 -18.99 1.03
N ASP A 223 3.09 -17.80 0.49
CA ASP A 223 2.03 -16.89 0.05
C ASP A 223 1.18 -17.50 -1.10
N SER A 224 1.81 -18.27 -2.01
CA SER A 224 1.15 -18.87 -3.19
C SER A 224 0.49 -20.23 -2.90
N HIS A 225 0.91 -20.95 -1.85
CA HIS A 225 0.43 -22.29 -1.54
C HIS A 225 -0.40 -22.39 -0.25
N ARG A 226 -0.65 -21.26 0.42
CA ARG A 226 -1.52 -21.26 1.59
C ARG A 226 -2.95 -21.66 1.20
N GLU A 227 -3.62 -22.39 2.10
CA GLU A 227 -4.96 -22.92 1.87
C GLU A 227 -6.01 -21.82 1.69
N VAL A 228 -5.91 -20.75 2.49
CA VAL A 228 -6.88 -19.65 2.48
C VAL A 228 -6.32 -18.45 1.72
N SER A 229 -7.00 -18.02 0.66
CA SER A 229 -6.68 -16.85 -0.16
C SER A 229 -5.22 -16.82 -0.65
N PRO A 230 -4.74 -17.83 -1.41
CA PRO A 230 -3.38 -17.84 -1.94
C PRO A 230 -3.11 -16.62 -2.82
N LEU A 231 -1.86 -16.18 -2.85
CA LEU A 231 -1.42 -15.15 -3.77
C LEU A 231 -1.60 -15.63 -5.21
N ARG A 232 -2.49 -14.99 -5.94
CA ARG A 232 -2.74 -15.22 -7.36
C ARG A 232 -3.14 -13.93 -8.04
N GLN A 233 -2.85 -13.81 -9.31
CA GLN A 233 -3.37 -12.72 -10.14
C GLN A 233 -4.88 -12.89 -10.30
N ALA A 234 -5.65 -11.81 -10.09
CA ALA A 234 -7.07 -11.78 -10.46
C ALA A 234 -7.20 -11.78 -12.00
N ASP A 235 -8.27 -12.38 -12.52
CA ASP A 235 -8.45 -12.58 -13.97
C ASP A 235 -8.50 -11.25 -14.74
N ASP A 236 -8.96 -10.19 -14.10
CA ASP A 236 -9.06 -8.82 -14.62
C ASP A 236 -7.90 -7.91 -14.16
N ALA A 237 -6.88 -8.44 -13.48
CA ALA A 237 -5.74 -7.64 -13.06
C ALA A 237 -4.71 -7.46 -14.17
N LEU A 238 -4.25 -6.22 -14.32
CA LEU A 238 -3.13 -5.89 -15.22
C LEU A 238 -1.82 -6.36 -14.59
N LEU A 239 -1.03 -7.11 -15.36
CA LEU A 239 0.29 -7.56 -14.93
C LEU A 239 1.33 -6.46 -15.14
N LEU A 240 2.12 -6.19 -14.11
CA LEU A 240 3.30 -5.33 -14.18
C LEU A 240 4.53 -6.12 -13.71
N ASP A 241 5.38 -6.51 -14.64
CA ASP A 241 6.76 -6.93 -14.32
C ASP A 241 7.64 -5.68 -14.27
N ASN A 242 8.13 -5.33 -13.08
CA ASN A 242 8.97 -4.16 -12.88
C ASN A 242 10.44 -4.50 -12.64
N SER A 243 10.89 -5.70 -13.04
CA SER A 243 12.28 -6.16 -12.85
C SER A 243 13.29 -5.16 -13.41
N GLU A 244 13.04 -4.64 -14.61
CA GLU A 244 13.92 -3.72 -15.34
C GLU A 244 13.48 -2.24 -15.26
N MET A 245 12.40 -1.94 -14.53
CA MET A 245 11.84 -0.58 -14.48
C MET A 245 12.44 0.24 -13.35
N THR A 246 12.68 1.51 -13.64
CA THR A 246 12.97 2.52 -12.62
C THR A 246 11.70 2.91 -11.86
N ILE A 247 11.87 3.50 -10.66
CA ILE A 247 10.73 4.00 -9.86
C ILE A 247 9.88 5.03 -10.63
N PRO A 248 10.44 6.03 -11.34
CA PRO A 248 9.64 6.96 -12.15
C PRO A 248 8.83 6.27 -13.25
N GLU A 249 9.41 5.31 -13.96
CA GLU A 249 8.71 4.59 -15.05
C GLU A 249 7.53 3.77 -14.53
N GLN A 250 7.70 3.01 -13.45
CA GLN A 250 6.59 2.25 -12.86
C GLN A 250 5.49 3.17 -12.30
N ASN A 251 5.85 4.30 -11.70
CA ASN A 251 4.88 5.26 -11.17
C ASN A 251 4.08 5.93 -12.28
N GLU A 252 4.71 6.26 -13.39
CA GLU A 252 4.02 6.84 -14.55
C GLU A 252 3.12 5.80 -15.23
N TRP A 253 3.59 4.56 -15.39
CA TRP A 253 2.77 3.46 -15.90
C TRP A 253 1.50 3.27 -15.06
N LEU A 254 1.63 3.22 -13.73
CA LEU A 254 0.50 3.03 -12.82
C LEU A 254 -0.47 4.22 -12.89
N TYR A 255 0.04 5.44 -12.99
CA TYR A 255 -0.80 6.62 -13.12
C TYR A 255 -1.60 6.62 -14.43
N GLN A 256 -1.01 6.21 -15.55
CA GLN A 256 -1.73 6.07 -16.82
C GLN A 256 -2.86 5.03 -16.72
N ARG A 257 -2.65 3.89 -16.04
CA ARG A 257 -3.71 2.90 -15.81
C ARG A 257 -4.84 3.47 -14.94
N PHE A 258 -4.51 4.28 -13.94
CA PHE A 258 -5.53 5.00 -13.17
C PHE A 258 -6.34 5.95 -14.05
N GLU A 259 -5.70 6.77 -14.91
CA GLU A 259 -6.41 7.67 -15.81
C GLU A 259 -7.35 6.93 -16.79
N GLU A 260 -6.96 5.74 -17.23
CA GLU A 260 -7.80 4.88 -18.08
C GLU A 260 -9.00 4.32 -17.30
N ALA A 261 -8.82 3.92 -16.04
CA ALA A 261 -9.87 3.32 -15.23
C ALA A 261 -10.97 4.30 -14.78
N ILE A 262 -10.69 5.62 -14.78
CA ILE A 262 -11.65 6.66 -14.39
C ILE A 262 -12.38 7.31 -15.57
N ARG A 263 -12.03 6.97 -16.80
CA ARG A 263 -12.72 7.41 -18.02
C ARG A 263 -13.98 6.62 -18.28
#